data_a383c9ee5a3f20406e578645784fb410
#
_entry.id   a383c9ee5a3f20406e578645784fb410
#
_cell.length_a   1.000
_cell.length_b   1.000
_cell.length_c   1.000
_cell.angle_alpha   90.00
_cell.angle_beta   90.00
_cell.angle_gamma   90.00
#
_symmetry.space_group_name_H-M   'P 1'
#
loop_
_entity.id
_entity.type
_entity.pdbx_description
1 polymer ?
#
loop_
_entity_poly.entity_id
_entity_poly.type
_entity_poly.pdbx_seq_one_letter_code
_entity_poly.pdbx_strand_id
1 'polypeptide(L)'
;MPDVLLIAATEAELCGHPGLVCGVGPVEAAVATAREVALRQPRAVLHVGIAGARGITPGALVAGTEAVYCDLVTETPIVERVEPDGRLLASVRAAFPDWLALPIGTSGAVGGPCGSEPYGLRVEGMEGFAVLRACALAEVPAVEVRAISNEIRDADRARWQIGRGLEALAAVLPQLLAALSEPDSE
;
A
#
# COMPACT_ATOMS: atom_id res chain seq x y z
N MET A 1 7.00 21.43 -6.53
CA MET A 1 7.25 20.04 -6.06
C MET A 1 5.95 19.32 -6.19
N PRO A 2 5.88 18.04 -6.56
CA PRO A 2 4.61 17.34 -6.50
C PRO A 2 4.14 17.33 -5.04
N ASP A 3 2.93 17.78 -4.81
CA ASP A 3 2.33 17.83 -3.48
C ASP A 3 2.14 16.43 -2.88
N VAL A 4 2.08 15.41 -3.73
CA VAL A 4 1.92 13.99 -3.35
C VAL A 4 3.19 13.21 -3.71
N LEU A 5 3.81 12.58 -2.71
CA LEU A 5 4.93 11.66 -2.92
C LEU A 5 4.38 10.25 -3.22
N LEU A 6 4.66 9.75 -4.43
CA LEU A 6 4.38 8.37 -4.80
C LEU A 6 5.47 7.45 -4.23
N ILE A 7 5.06 6.36 -3.57
CA ILE A 7 5.97 5.34 -3.02
C ILE A 7 5.55 3.96 -3.50
N ALA A 8 6.50 3.18 -3.98
CA ALA A 8 6.31 1.78 -4.34
C ALA A 8 7.53 0.94 -3.96
N ALA A 9 7.37 -0.37 -3.86
CA ALA A 9 8.47 -1.28 -3.53
C ALA A 9 9.50 -1.38 -4.66
N THR A 10 9.04 -1.29 -5.92
CA THR A 10 9.85 -1.48 -7.13
C THR A 10 9.57 -0.41 -8.18
N GLU A 11 10.51 -0.22 -9.10
CA GLU A 11 10.34 0.65 -10.27
C GLU A 11 9.13 0.26 -11.14
N ALA A 12 8.86 -1.03 -11.27
CA ALA A 12 7.74 -1.51 -12.06
C ALA A 12 6.39 -1.03 -11.51
N GLU A 13 6.26 -0.94 -10.19
CA GLU A 13 5.04 -0.48 -9.52
C GLU A 13 4.85 1.03 -9.55
N LEU A 14 5.91 1.81 -9.81
CA LEU A 14 5.78 3.24 -10.08
C LEU A 14 5.14 3.52 -11.46
N CYS A 15 5.03 2.51 -12.32
CA CYS A 15 4.38 2.61 -13.64
C CYS A 15 4.90 3.78 -14.49
N GLY A 16 6.20 4.10 -14.39
CA GLY A 16 6.85 5.20 -15.11
C GLY A 16 6.63 6.59 -14.51
N HIS A 17 5.95 6.71 -13.37
CA HIS A 17 5.82 7.97 -12.66
C HIS A 17 7.02 8.24 -11.75
N PRO A 18 7.39 9.51 -11.53
CA PRO A 18 8.43 9.85 -10.56
C PRO A 18 7.94 9.53 -9.15
N GLY A 19 8.79 8.87 -8.36
CA GLY A 19 8.45 8.45 -7.01
C GLY A 19 9.64 7.90 -6.25
N LEU A 20 9.40 7.39 -5.05
CA LEU A 20 10.37 6.66 -4.24
C LEU A 20 10.22 5.16 -4.46
N VAL A 21 11.30 4.51 -4.86
CA VAL A 21 11.42 3.04 -4.71
C VAL A 21 11.90 2.77 -3.30
N CYS A 22 11.01 2.26 -2.46
CA CYS A 22 11.30 2.03 -1.04
C CYS A 22 11.97 0.68 -0.74
N GLY A 23 12.06 -0.20 -1.75
CA GLY A 23 12.56 -1.56 -1.57
C GLY A 23 11.48 -2.53 -1.10
N VAL A 24 11.80 -3.83 -1.16
CA VAL A 24 10.87 -4.90 -0.82
C VAL A 24 11.00 -5.27 0.67
N GLY A 25 9.86 -5.35 1.32
CA GLY A 25 9.74 -5.74 2.72
C GLY A 25 9.73 -4.59 3.71
N PRO A 26 9.26 -4.85 4.94
CA PRO A 26 8.91 -3.79 5.90
C PRO A 26 10.12 -2.98 6.38
N VAL A 27 11.31 -3.56 6.48
CA VAL A 27 12.50 -2.85 6.98
C VAL A 27 13.00 -1.82 5.97
N GLU A 28 13.18 -2.24 4.71
CA GLU A 28 13.62 -1.35 3.63
C GLU A 28 12.60 -0.22 3.43
N ALA A 29 11.32 -0.57 3.38
CA ALA A 29 10.24 0.39 3.19
C ALA A 29 10.17 1.43 4.32
N ALA A 30 10.34 1.01 5.59
CA ALA A 30 10.35 1.93 6.73
C ALA A 30 11.50 2.92 6.65
N VAL A 31 12.73 2.43 6.41
CA VAL A 31 13.95 3.26 6.39
C VAL A 31 13.92 4.25 5.22
N ALA A 32 13.59 3.75 4.02
CA ALA A 32 13.53 4.59 2.83
C ALA A 32 12.45 5.67 2.94
N THR A 33 11.25 5.29 3.40
CA THR A 33 10.13 6.23 3.59
C THR A 33 10.45 7.28 4.64
N ALA A 34 10.92 6.89 5.81
CA ALA A 34 11.24 7.83 6.89
C ALA A 34 12.28 8.86 6.45
N ARG A 35 13.33 8.41 5.74
CA ARG A 35 14.35 9.30 5.18
C ARG A 35 13.76 10.29 4.17
N GLU A 36 12.98 9.79 3.22
CA GLU A 36 12.46 10.60 2.13
C GLU A 36 11.44 11.62 2.61
N VAL A 37 10.55 11.22 3.52
CA VAL A 37 9.55 12.09 4.13
C VAL A 37 10.23 13.22 4.94
N ALA A 38 11.28 12.89 5.71
CA ALA A 38 12.03 13.89 6.47
C ALA A 38 12.75 14.90 5.56
N LEU A 39 13.26 14.46 4.40
CA LEU A 39 13.99 15.32 3.46
C LEU A 39 13.05 16.19 2.60
N ARG A 40 11.94 15.63 2.12
CA ARG A 40 11.06 16.31 1.15
C ARG A 40 9.87 17.02 1.78
N GLN A 41 9.45 16.59 2.97
CA GLN A 41 8.25 17.10 3.66
C GLN A 41 7.05 17.18 2.70
N PRO A 42 6.65 16.06 2.06
CA PRO A 42 5.54 16.07 1.11
C PRO A 42 4.23 16.40 1.84
N ARG A 43 3.27 16.97 1.12
CA ARG A 43 1.93 17.25 1.66
C ARG A 43 1.16 15.95 1.94
N ALA A 44 1.39 14.93 1.14
CA ALA A 44 0.76 13.62 1.27
C ALA A 44 1.65 12.52 0.65
N VAL A 45 1.38 11.27 1.04
CA VAL A 45 2.01 10.08 0.48
C VAL A 45 0.92 9.17 -0.11
N LEU A 46 1.13 8.74 -1.35
CA LEU A 46 0.40 7.63 -1.97
C LEU A 46 1.32 6.42 -2.06
N HIS A 47 1.02 5.39 -1.27
CA HIS A 47 1.71 4.11 -1.37
C HIS A 47 0.96 3.16 -2.29
N VAL A 48 1.63 2.67 -3.33
CA VAL A 48 1.05 1.76 -4.32
C VAL A 48 1.89 0.50 -4.49
N GLY A 49 1.27 -0.54 -5.01
CA GLY A 49 1.95 -1.78 -5.36
C GLY A 49 0.98 -2.91 -5.67
N ILE A 50 1.55 -4.07 -5.94
CA ILE A 50 0.78 -5.30 -6.08
C ILE A 50 0.59 -5.98 -4.71
N ALA A 51 -0.40 -6.86 -4.61
CA ALA A 51 -0.69 -7.63 -3.41
C ALA A 51 -1.29 -9.00 -3.74
N GLY A 52 -1.12 -9.94 -2.83
CA GLY A 52 -1.89 -11.18 -2.81
C GLY A 52 -3.26 -10.95 -2.16
N ALA A 53 -4.27 -11.72 -2.58
CA ALA A 53 -5.59 -11.65 -1.93
C ALA A 53 -6.27 -13.01 -1.89
N ARG A 54 -7.26 -13.17 -0.98
CA ARG A 54 -8.14 -14.35 -0.90
C ARG A 54 -9.46 -14.06 -1.56
N GLY A 55 -9.80 -14.83 -2.60
CA GLY A 55 -11.08 -14.72 -3.28
C GLY A 55 -11.33 -13.35 -3.92
N ILE A 56 -10.26 -12.66 -4.35
CA ILE A 56 -10.33 -11.43 -5.13
C ILE A 56 -9.57 -11.66 -6.44
N THR A 57 -10.22 -11.35 -7.54
CA THR A 57 -9.66 -11.59 -8.87
C THR A 57 -8.41 -10.73 -9.13
N PRO A 58 -7.32 -11.28 -9.68
CA PRO A 58 -6.19 -10.50 -10.14
C PRO A 58 -6.59 -9.36 -11.08
N GLY A 59 -5.98 -8.19 -10.90
CA GLY A 59 -6.32 -6.94 -11.57
C GLY A 59 -7.37 -6.09 -10.84
N ALA A 60 -8.03 -6.61 -9.79
CA ALA A 60 -8.86 -5.78 -8.93
C ALA A 60 -8.01 -4.80 -8.12
N LEU A 61 -8.54 -3.59 -7.90
CA LEU A 61 -7.92 -2.54 -7.08
C LEU A 61 -8.57 -2.54 -5.68
N VAL A 62 -7.74 -2.30 -4.67
CA VAL A 62 -8.16 -2.24 -3.27
C VAL A 62 -7.59 -0.98 -2.63
N ALA A 63 -8.46 -0.17 -2.02
CA ALA A 63 -8.06 0.91 -1.13
C ALA A 63 -7.86 0.36 0.29
N GLY A 64 -6.71 0.62 0.88
CA GLY A 64 -6.39 0.19 2.24
C GLY A 64 -7.15 1.03 3.27
N THR A 65 -7.97 0.38 4.10
CA THR A 65 -8.65 1.04 5.22
C THR A 65 -7.83 1.00 6.51
N GLU A 66 -6.86 0.11 6.57
CA GLU A 66 -5.94 -0.09 7.67
C GLU A 66 -4.73 -0.88 7.16
N ALA A 67 -3.54 -0.55 7.61
CA ALA A 67 -2.34 -1.36 7.42
C ALA A 67 -2.02 -2.14 8.72
N VAL A 68 -1.88 -3.45 8.63
CA VAL A 68 -1.71 -4.36 9.77
C VAL A 68 -0.36 -5.05 9.70
N TYR A 69 0.47 -4.94 10.74
CA TYR A 69 1.75 -5.65 10.82
C TYR A 69 1.54 -7.08 11.30
N CYS A 70 1.81 -8.06 10.45
CA CYS A 70 1.41 -9.45 10.67
C CYS A 70 2.52 -10.37 11.18
N ASP A 71 3.78 -9.93 11.19
CA ASP A 71 4.93 -10.80 11.46
C ASP A 71 5.43 -10.73 12.91
N LEU A 72 4.95 -9.79 13.71
CA LEU A 72 5.40 -9.64 15.08
C LEU A 72 4.33 -10.15 16.05
N VAL A 73 4.64 -11.27 16.69
CA VAL A 73 3.81 -11.85 17.75
C VAL A 73 4.48 -11.60 19.08
N THR A 74 3.86 -10.86 19.99
CA THR A 74 4.39 -10.51 21.30
C THR A 74 3.28 -10.32 22.32
N GLU A 75 3.58 -10.59 23.59
CA GLU A 75 2.69 -10.26 24.71
C GLU A 75 2.80 -8.77 25.12
N THR A 76 3.84 -8.10 24.68
CA THR A 76 4.04 -6.67 24.96
C THR A 76 3.17 -5.83 24.02
N PRO A 77 2.42 -4.85 24.53
CA PRO A 77 1.65 -3.94 23.69
C PRO A 77 2.53 -3.22 22.67
N ILE A 78 2.20 -3.34 21.40
CA ILE A 78 2.89 -2.69 20.29
C ILE A 78 1.89 -1.99 19.38
N VAL A 79 2.36 -1.09 18.52
CA VAL A 79 1.57 -0.56 17.42
C VAL A 79 1.64 -1.56 16.28
N GLU A 80 0.56 -2.31 16.07
CA GLU A 80 0.45 -3.30 15.00
C GLU A 80 -0.52 -2.86 13.89
N ARG A 81 -1.19 -1.72 14.05
CA ARG A 81 -2.20 -1.19 13.11
C ARG A 81 -2.00 0.30 12.90
N VAL A 82 -2.15 0.75 11.67
CA VAL A 82 -2.11 2.16 11.28
C VAL A 82 -3.24 2.43 10.29
N GLU A 83 -4.06 3.42 10.60
CA GLU A 83 -5.09 3.90 9.67
C GLU A 83 -4.49 4.86 8.65
N PRO A 84 -4.97 4.87 7.41
CA PRO A 84 -4.65 5.92 6.45
C PRO A 84 -5.26 7.25 6.87
N ASP A 85 -4.80 8.34 6.27
CA ASP A 85 -5.49 9.63 6.42
C ASP A 85 -6.93 9.53 5.88
N GLY A 86 -7.91 9.92 6.71
CA GLY A 86 -9.32 9.76 6.38
C GLY A 86 -9.77 10.59 5.17
N ARG A 87 -9.16 11.75 4.92
CA ARG A 87 -9.49 12.61 3.78
C ARG A 87 -8.93 12.01 2.50
N LEU A 88 -7.68 11.55 2.51
CA LEU A 88 -7.08 10.88 1.36
C LEU A 88 -7.86 9.61 0.98
N LEU A 89 -8.23 8.81 1.97
CA LEU A 89 -9.05 7.62 1.74
C LEU A 89 -10.43 7.99 1.16
N ALA A 90 -11.06 9.05 1.66
CA ALA A 90 -12.33 9.54 1.14
C ALA A 90 -12.20 10.00 -0.33
N SER A 91 -11.13 10.73 -0.68
CA SER A 91 -10.83 11.13 -2.06
C SER A 91 -10.65 9.93 -2.99
N VAL A 92 -9.89 8.91 -2.56
CA VAL A 92 -9.74 7.66 -3.33
C VAL A 92 -11.10 6.99 -3.56
N ARG A 93 -11.93 6.87 -2.52
CA ARG A 93 -13.25 6.23 -2.62
C ARG A 93 -14.24 7.02 -3.47
N ALA A 94 -14.15 8.35 -3.47
CA ALA A 94 -14.97 9.20 -4.33
C ALA A 94 -14.58 9.07 -5.80
N ALA A 95 -13.27 9.01 -6.09
CA ALA A 95 -12.76 8.83 -7.45
C ALA A 95 -13.01 7.41 -8.01
N PHE A 96 -13.08 6.40 -7.14
CA PHE A 96 -13.21 4.99 -7.49
C PHE A 96 -14.23 4.27 -6.58
N PRO A 97 -15.53 4.57 -6.71
CA PRO A 97 -16.57 4.06 -5.80
C PRO A 97 -16.76 2.55 -5.86
N ASP A 98 -16.39 1.91 -6.97
CA ASP A 98 -16.54 0.47 -7.17
C ASP A 98 -15.37 -0.36 -6.60
N TRP A 99 -14.32 0.29 -6.09
CA TRP A 99 -13.21 -0.44 -5.52
C TRP A 99 -13.54 -1.01 -4.13
N LEU A 100 -12.94 -2.14 -3.84
CA LEU A 100 -12.99 -2.68 -2.49
C LEU A 100 -12.18 -1.78 -1.55
N ALA A 101 -12.71 -1.56 -0.37
CA ALA A 101 -12.02 -0.87 0.72
C ALA A 101 -11.84 -1.89 1.87
N LEU A 102 -10.61 -2.34 2.10
CA LEU A 102 -10.29 -3.45 3.00
C LEU A 102 -9.03 -3.16 3.82
N PRO A 103 -8.90 -3.73 5.03
CA PRO A 103 -7.62 -3.75 5.72
C PRO A 103 -6.61 -4.62 4.96
N ILE A 104 -5.34 -4.18 4.97
CA ILE A 104 -4.24 -4.81 4.25
C ILE A 104 -3.18 -5.27 5.25
N GLY A 105 -2.85 -6.56 5.21
CA GLY A 105 -1.76 -7.13 5.99
C GLY A 105 -0.39 -6.78 5.41
N THR A 106 0.59 -6.59 6.27
CA THR A 106 2.00 -6.46 5.90
C THR A 106 2.77 -7.63 6.48
N SER A 107 3.37 -8.44 5.61
CA SER A 107 4.18 -9.59 5.98
C SER A 107 5.45 -9.67 5.15
N GLY A 108 6.57 -9.99 5.78
CA GLY A 108 7.85 -10.30 5.12
C GLY A 108 7.90 -11.70 4.50
N ALA A 109 6.89 -12.54 4.76
CA ALA A 109 6.79 -13.89 4.22
C ALA A 109 5.93 -13.91 2.95
N VAL A 110 6.33 -14.71 1.97
CA VAL A 110 5.62 -14.88 0.70
C VAL A 110 5.21 -16.34 0.53
N GLY A 111 3.92 -16.59 0.34
CA GLY A 111 3.40 -17.93 0.07
C GLY A 111 3.51 -18.90 1.24
N GLY A 112 3.52 -18.40 2.46
CA GLY A 112 3.65 -19.19 3.69
C GLY A 112 2.34 -19.30 4.49
N PRO A 113 2.34 -20.11 5.56
CA PRO A 113 1.20 -20.26 6.47
C PRO A 113 1.06 -19.11 7.48
N CYS A 114 1.94 -18.12 7.44
CA CYS A 114 1.99 -16.95 8.32
C CYS A 114 1.44 -15.70 7.62
N GLY A 115 1.59 -14.55 8.23
CA GLY A 115 1.15 -13.29 7.69
C GLY A 115 -0.28 -12.95 8.05
N SER A 116 -1.09 -12.57 7.09
CA SER A 116 -2.42 -12.01 7.29
C SER A 116 -3.50 -12.98 7.80
N GLU A 117 -3.24 -14.29 7.76
CA GLU A 117 -4.26 -15.30 8.09
C GLU A 117 -4.76 -15.25 9.54
N PRO A 118 -3.89 -15.19 10.58
CA PRO A 118 -4.33 -15.12 11.97
C PRO A 118 -5.19 -13.88 12.25
N TYR A 119 -5.06 -12.85 11.46
CA TYR A 119 -5.82 -11.60 11.57
C TYR A 119 -7.12 -11.61 10.74
N GLY A 120 -7.40 -12.68 10.00
CA GLY A 120 -8.58 -12.80 9.15
C GLY A 120 -8.57 -11.86 7.93
N LEU A 121 -7.41 -11.34 7.55
CA LEU A 121 -7.28 -10.38 6.46
C LEU A 121 -7.37 -11.07 5.10
N ARG A 122 -7.95 -10.37 4.13
CA ARG A 122 -8.14 -10.86 2.76
C ARG A 122 -7.07 -10.38 1.80
N VAL A 123 -6.32 -9.35 2.13
CA VAL A 123 -5.29 -8.74 1.27
C VAL A 123 -3.99 -8.67 2.04
N GLU A 124 -2.88 -8.99 1.36
CA GLU A 124 -1.54 -8.99 1.94
C GLU A 124 -0.51 -8.41 0.98
N GLY A 125 0.24 -7.44 1.46
CA GLY A 125 1.44 -6.88 0.83
C GLY A 125 2.65 -7.04 1.75
N MET A 126 3.74 -6.37 1.43
CA MET A 126 4.99 -6.51 2.18
C MET A 126 5.47 -5.20 2.83
N GLU A 127 4.92 -4.05 2.49
CA GLU A 127 5.46 -2.73 2.88
C GLU A 127 4.45 -1.81 3.57
N GLY A 128 3.14 -2.03 3.37
CA GLY A 128 2.09 -1.05 3.68
C GLY A 128 2.14 -0.48 5.09
N PHE A 129 2.21 -1.36 6.11
CA PHE A 129 2.34 -0.91 7.49
C PHE A 129 3.60 -0.05 7.70
N ALA A 130 4.74 -0.45 7.12
CA ALA A 130 6.00 0.24 7.30
C ALA A 130 5.97 1.66 6.72
N VAL A 131 5.40 1.81 5.52
CA VAL A 131 5.23 3.11 4.86
C VAL A 131 4.27 4.00 5.63
N LEU A 132 3.07 3.51 5.94
CA LEU A 132 2.05 4.29 6.66
C LEU A 132 2.52 4.65 8.08
N ARG A 133 3.22 3.74 8.76
CA ARG A 133 3.76 4.01 10.10
C ARG A 133 4.84 5.08 10.08
N ALA A 134 5.75 5.05 9.10
CA ALA A 134 6.77 6.09 8.93
C ALA A 134 6.13 7.46 8.67
N CYS A 135 5.10 7.51 7.83
CA CYS A 135 4.33 8.74 7.56
C CYS A 135 3.60 9.24 8.81
N ALA A 136 2.92 8.35 9.55
CA ALA A 136 2.22 8.71 10.79
C ALA A 136 3.16 9.28 11.87
N LEU A 137 4.38 8.74 11.99
CA LEU A 137 5.39 9.26 12.92
C LEU A 137 5.94 10.63 12.50
N ALA A 138 5.90 10.92 11.20
CA ALA A 138 6.30 12.21 10.64
C ALA A 138 5.13 13.20 10.48
N GLU A 139 3.91 12.82 10.92
CA GLU A 139 2.68 13.61 10.79
C GLU A 139 2.35 13.96 9.32
N VAL A 140 2.73 13.09 8.37
CA VAL A 140 2.43 13.25 6.95
C VAL A 140 1.24 12.36 6.58
N PRO A 141 0.16 12.92 6.01
CA PRO A 141 -0.99 12.16 5.54
C PRO A 141 -0.57 11.09 4.52
N ALA A 142 -1.08 9.87 4.66
CA ALA A 142 -0.76 8.77 3.75
C ALA A 142 -1.97 7.89 3.46
N VAL A 143 -2.02 7.30 2.27
CA VAL A 143 -3.00 6.29 1.86
C VAL A 143 -2.33 5.19 1.06
N GLU A 144 -2.87 3.97 1.14
CA GLU A 144 -2.37 2.79 0.45
C GLU A 144 -3.41 2.28 -0.57
N VAL A 145 -2.94 1.94 -1.78
CA VAL A 145 -3.73 1.29 -2.84
C VAL A 145 -2.96 0.10 -3.39
N ARG A 146 -3.63 -1.03 -3.53
CA ARG A 146 -3.03 -2.27 -4.07
C ARG A 146 -3.80 -2.81 -5.26
N ALA A 147 -3.06 -3.29 -6.27
CA ALA A 147 -3.60 -4.09 -7.36
C ALA A 147 -3.35 -5.57 -7.07
N ILE A 148 -4.39 -6.38 -7.13
CA ILE A 148 -4.26 -7.81 -6.83
C ILE A 148 -3.54 -8.54 -7.96
N SER A 149 -2.52 -9.32 -7.60
CA SER A 149 -1.69 -10.09 -8.53
C SER A 149 -1.82 -11.61 -8.40
N ASN A 150 -2.18 -12.10 -7.20
CA ASN A 150 -2.19 -13.54 -6.92
C ASN A 150 -3.12 -13.89 -5.76
N GLU A 151 -3.42 -15.19 -5.65
CA GLU A 151 -4.01 -15.74 -4.44
C GLU A 151 -2.95 -15.80 -3.33
N ILE A 152 -3.29 -15.34 -2.09
CA ILE A 152 -2.45 -15.56 -0.91
C ILE A 152 -2.25 -17.07 -0.75
N ARG A 153 -1.09 -17.52 -0.34
CA ARG A 153 -0.67 -18.93 -0.23
C ARG A 153 -0.33 -19.62 -1.54
N ASP A 154 -0.51 -19.01 -2.70
CA ASP A 154 0.02 -19.61 -3.92
C ASP A 154 1.53 -19.44 -3.96
N ALA A 155 2.24 -20.49 -3.50
CA ALA A 155 3.70 -20.51 -3.47
C ALA A 155 4.31 -20.61 -4.88
N ASP A 156 3.52 -21.00 -5.88
CA ASP A 156 3.96 -21.08 -7.26
C ASP A 156 3.87 -19.69 -7.94
N ARG A 157 4.98 -18.98 -7.92
CA ARG A 157 5.08 -17.66 -8.54
C ARG A 157 4.79 -17.64 -10.05
N ALA A 158 4.86 -18.78 -10.73
CA ALA A 158 4.52 -18.87 -12.15
C ALA A 158 3.01 -18.63 -12.40
N ARG A 159 2.18 -18.80 -11.39
CA ARG A 159 0.73 -18.52 -11.47
C ARG A 159 0.37 -17.06 -11.16
N TRP A 160 1.31 -16.30 -10.63
CA TRP A 160 1.07 -14.92 -10.28
C TRP A 160 0.87 -14.06 -11.52
N GLN A 161 -0.20 -13.30 -11.54
CA GLN A 161 -0.55 -12.41 -12.66
C GLN A 161 0.00 -10.99 -12.39
N ILE A 162 1.32 -10.90 -12.11
CA ILE A 162 2.00 -9.64 -11.79
C ILE A 162 1.76 -8.60 -12.87
N GLY A 163 1.92 -8.97 -14.15
CA GLY A 163 1.69 -8.07 -15.29
C GLY A 163 0.30 -7.46 -15.27
N ARG A 164 -0.73 -8.28 -14.99
CA ARG A 164 -2.12 -7.81 -14.89
C ARG A 164 -2.34 -6.84 -13.72
N GLY A 165 -1.70 -7.09 -12.58
CA GLY A 165 -1.73 -6.17 -11.45
C GLY A 165 -1.09 -4.82 -11.80
N LEU A 166 0.10 -4.86 -12.43
CA LEU A 166 0.81 -3.65 -12.86
C LEU A 166 0.03 -2.86 -13.92
N GLU A 167 -0.58 -3.54 -14.90
CA GLU A 167 -1.43 -2.91 -15.92
C GLU A 167 -2.64 -2.21 -15.28
N ALA A 168 -3.31 -2.88 -14.32
CA ALA A 168 -4.44 -2.29 -13.61
C ALA A 168 -4.01 -1.05 -12.80
N LEU A 169 -2.87 -1.10 -12.13
CA LEU A 169 -2.31 0.01 -11.39
C LEU A 169 -1.95 1.19 -12.32
N ALA A 170 -1.25 0.91 -13.42
CA ALA A 170 -0.86 1.91 -14.40
C ALA A 170 -2.06 2.66 -15.00
N ALA A 171 -3.17 1.94 -15.24
CA ALA A 171 -4.38 2.53 -15.81
C ALA A 171 -5.04 3.57 -14.89
N VAL A 172 -4.89 3.45 -13.57
CA VAL A 172 -5.60 4.31 -12.60
C VAL A 172 -4.70 5.34 -11.93
N LEU A 173 -3.38 5.15 -11.96
CA LEU A 173 -2.43 5.98 -11.22
C LEU A 173 -2.49 7.48 -11.56
N PRO A 174 -2.66 7.91 -12.84
CA PRO A 174 -2.82 9.33 -13.15
C PRO A 174 -4.06 9.96 -12.45
N GLN A 175 -5.18 9.25 -12.45
CA GLN A 175 -6.42 9.73 -11.80
C GLN A 175 -6.29 9.71 -10.27
N LEU A 176 -5.62 8.70 -9.69
CA LEU A 176 -5.31 8.65 -8.26
C LEU A 176 -4.49 9.87 -7.82
N LEU A 177 -3.39 10.15 -8.52
CA LEU A 177 -2.53 11.29 -8.23
C LEU A 177 -3.30 12.62 -8.35
N ALA A 178 -4.15 12.75 -9.37
CA ALA A 178 -4.99 13.94 -9.53
C ALA A 178 -5.96 14.10 -8.36
N ALA A 179 -6.67 13.04 -7.97
CA ALA A 179 -7.66 13.06 -6.88
C ALA A 179 -7.04 13.42 -5.51
N LEU A 180 -5.75 13.09 -5.30
CA LEU A 180 -5.04 13.39 -4.05
C LEU A 180 -4.31 14.74 -4.09
N SER A 181 -4.18 15.36 -5.28
CA SER A 181 -3.50 16.65 -5.46
C SER A 181 -4.46 17.84 -5.35
N GLU A 182 -5.77 17.61 -5.35
CA GLU A 182 -6.74 18.69 -5.21
C GLU A 182 -6.61 19.36 -3.83
N PRO A 183 -6.56 20.70 -3.78
CA PRO A 183 -6.60 21.43 -2.52
C PRO A 183 -7.95 21.20 -1.82
N ASP A 184 -7.94 21.19 -0.50
CA ASP A 184 -9.15 21.11 0.31
C ASP A 184 -10.14 22.19 -0.18
N SER A 185 -11.31 21.77 -0.64
CA SER A 185 -12.42 22.69 -0.84
C SER A 185 -12.86 23.17 0.55
N GLU A 186 -12.56 24.43 0.87
CA GLU A 186 -13.03 25.09 2.08
C GLU A 186 -14.57 25.09 2.19
#